data_39f2b5981fed32e51488c8c3c9f22588
#
_entry.id   39f2b5981fed32e51488c8c3c9f22588
#
_cell.length_a   1.000
_cell.length_b   1.000
_cell.length_c   1.000
_cell.angle_alpha   90.00
_cell.angle_beta   90.00
_cell.angle_gamma   90.00
#
_symmetry.space_group_name_H-M   'P 1'
#
loop_
_entity.id
_entity.type
_entity.pdbx_description
1 polymer ?
#
loop_
_entity_poly.entity_id
_entity_poly.type
_entity_poly.pdbx_seq_one_letter_code
_entity_poly.pdbx_strand_id
1 'polypeptide(L)'
;MVVNTEVNIGVLKLNNPVLVASGTFGYGDECKEMVELHKLGGIVTKSLSLNPRIGNPPPRIVETTGGMLNSIGLANIGVKKFIQDKLPFLKSIGTSVIVNIAASSVDEYCLVLSLLEEQEGIDGYEINISCPNVKDGGLSFGTNLSITVEITKRLRSLTTKPLIIKLTPNVTKISDFARAASDEGADAVAVINTLVGLAVDIRTRKPKLSTITGGLSGPAIKPVALAKVYEIARSVKISIIGIGGIMTAEDAIEFMLVGASAVQVGTANFIDPSTAVKVADGIVLYCTQNKIDSVQKLTGAMQY
;
A
#
# COMPACT_ATOMS: atom_id res chain seq x y z
N MET A 1 -9.02 5.33 -30.31
CA MET A 1 -8.12 4.19 -29.96
C MET A 1 -8.58 3.64 -28.64
N VAL A 2 -8.75 2.33 -28.51
CA VAL A 2 -9.04 1.70 -27.21
C VAL A 2 -7.68 1.45 -26.53
N VAL A 3 -7.51 1.99 -25.33
CA VAL A 3 -6.29 1.80 -24.53
C VAL A 3 -6.43 0.53 -23.71
N ASN A 4 -5.47 -0.39 -23.80
CA ASN A 4 -5.39 -1.52 -22.89
C ASN A 4 -4.91 -1.04 -21.51
N THR A 5 -5.78 -1.14 -20.50
CA THR A 5 -5.51 -0.69 -19.13
C THR A 5 -4.96 -1.79 -18.22
N GLU A 6 -4.97 -3.05 -18.66
CA GLU A 6 -4.56 -4.20 -17.85
C GLU A 6 -3.07 -4.14 -17.47
N VAL A 7 -2.78 -4.48 -16.22
CA VAL A 7 -1.42 -4.65 -15.71
C VAL A 7 -1.31 -5.93 -14.88
N ASN A 8 -0.09 -6.46 -14.75
CA ASN A 8 0.18 -7.68 -13.98
C ASN A 8 1.03 -7.36 -12.75
N ILE A 9 0.67 -7.95 -11.62
CA ILE A 9 1.43 -7.98 -10.38
C ILE A 9 1.71 -9.44 -10.05
N GLY A 10 2.89 -9.93 -10.46
CA GLY A 10 3.14 -11.37 -10.50
C GLY A 10 2.11 -12.06 -11.40
N VAL A 11 1.39 -13.03 -10.85
CA VAL A 11 0.30 -13.74 -11.53
C VAL A 11 -1.06 -13.03 -11.45
N LEU A 12 -1.19 -11.99 -10.64
CA LEU A 12 -2.42 -11.22 -10.50
C LEU A 12 -2.58 -10.25 -11.67
N LYS A 13 -3.69 -10.37 -12.38
CA LYS A 13 -4.09 -9.46 -13.44
C LYS A 13 -5.07 -8.43 -12.90
N LEU A 14 -4.70 -7.16 -12.97
CA LEU A 14 -5.55 -6.03 -12.61
C LEU A 14 -6.18 -5.43 -13.88
N ASN A 15 -7.45 -5.03 -13.81
CA ASN A 15 -8.15 -4.39 -14.92
C ASN A 15 -7.59 -3.00 -15.28
N ASN A 16 -6.97 -2.32 -14.33
CA ASN A 16 -6.23 -1.07 -14.51
C ASN A 16 -5.17 -0.92 -13.41
N PRO A 17 -4.20 0.00 -13.55
CA PRO A 17 -3.05 0.10 -12.64
C PRO A 17 -3.36 0.79 -11.30
N VAL A 18 -4.60 1.22 -11.01
CA VAL A 18 -4.89 2.08 -9.86
C VAL A 18 -5.64 1.33 -8.77
N LEU A 19 -4.99 1.21 -7.60
CA LEU A 19 -5.57 0.63 -6.39
C LEU A 19 -5.78 1.72 -5.33
N VAL A 20 -6.59 1.42 -4.33
CA VAL A 20 -6.66 2.22 -3.10
C VAL A 20 -5.71 1.67 -2.04
N ALA A 21 -5.02 2.56 -1.30
CA ALA A 21 -4.02 2.18 -0.32
C ALA A 21 -4.65 1.73 1.00
N SER A 22 -4.01 0.74 1.64
CA SER A 22 -4.38 0.30 2.98
C SER A 22 -4.45 1.43 3.99
N GLY A 23 -5.50 1.42 4.80
CA GLY A 23 -5.71 2.37 5.90
C GLY A 23 -6.36 3.69 5.51
N THR A 24 -6.62 3.94 4.23
CA THR A 24 -7.24 5.18 3.74
C THR A 24 -8.61 4.97 3.07
N PHE A 25 -9.04 3.70 2.96
CA PHE A 25 -10.27 3.31 2.26
C PHE A 25 -11.09 2.26 3.04
N GLY A 26 -10.76 2.04 4.32
CA GLY A 26 -11.42 1.03 5.16
C GLY A 26 -11.32 -0.38 4.58
N TYR A 27 -12.45 -1.06 4.53
CA TYR A 27 -12.63 -2.35 3.86
C TYR A 27 -13.47 -2.22 2.57
N GLY A 28 -13.66 -0.98 2.09
CA GLY A 28 -14.39 -0.68 0.85
C GLY A 28 -15.88 -0.43 1.05
N ASP A 29 -16.55 -1.11 1.97
CA ASP A 29 -17.98 -0.93 2.22
C ASP A 29 -18.33 0.45 2.80
N GLU A 30 -17.37 1.11 3.44
CA GLU A 30 -17.51 2.48 3.93
C GLU A 30 -17.64 3.51 2.78
N CYS A 31 -17.13 3.19 1.60
CA CYS A 31 -17.12 4.09 0.44
C CYS A 31 -18.10 3.68 -0.67
N LYS A 32 -18.86 2.60 -0.53
CA LYS A 32 -19.68 2.01 -1.59
C LYS A 32 -20.72 2.95 -2.21
N GLU A 33 -21.26 3.88 -1.43
CA GLU A 33 -22.24 4.86 -1.90
C GLU A 33 -21.61 6.09 -2.59
N MET A 34 -20.28 6.24 -2.47
CA MET A 34 -19.53 7.41 -2.96
C MET A 34 -18.66 7.08 -4.17
N VAL A 35 -18.34 5.79 -4.37
CA VAL A 35 -17.36 5.37 -5.37
C VAL A 35 -17.82 4.13 -6.12
N GLU A 36 -17.65 4.13 -7.45
CA GLU A 36 -17.86 2.97 -8.30
C GLU A 36 -16.69 1.99 -8.13
N LEU A 37 -16.75 1.15 -7.08
CA LEU A 37 -15.65 0.29 -6.65
C LEU A 37 -15.16 -0.67 -7.75
N HIS A 38 -16.03 -1.11 -8.66
CA HIS A 38 -15.70 -1.99 -9.78
C HIS A 38 -14.78 -1.33 -10.83
N LYS A 39 -14.66 0.01 -10.81
CA LYS A 39 -13.73 0.76 -11.67
C LYS A 39 -12.31 0.82 -11.14
N LEU A 40 -12.08 0.41 -9.90
CA LEU A 40 -10.75 0.33 -9.31
C LEU A 40 -10.00 -0.89 -9.89
N GLY A 41 -8.69 -0.80 -10.03
CA GLY A 41 -7.84 -1.95 -10.33
C GLY A 41 -7.79 -2.95 -9.17
N GLY A 42 -7.97 -2.46 -7.94
CA GLY A 42 -8.07 -3.28 -6.74
C GLY A 42 -8.25 -2.48 -5.46
N ILE A 43 -8.68 -3.18 -4.41
CA ILE A 43 -8.77 -2.65 -3.05
C ILE A 43 -7.72 -3.32 -2.20
N VAL A 44 -6.80 -2.51 -1.62
CA VAL A 44 -5.93 -2.97 -0.56
C VAL A 44 -6.62 -2.65 0.77
N THR A 45 -7.04 -3.67 1.49
CA THR A 45 -7.84 -3.52 2.70
C THR A 45 -7.08 -2.83 3.81
N LYS A 46 -7.81 -2.29 4.80
CA LYS A 46 -7.19 -1.92 6.07
C LYS A 46 -6.46 -3.11 6.66
N SER A 47 -5.27 -2.84 7.23
CA SER A 47 -4.43 -3.89 7.82
C SER A 47 -5.20 -4.73 8.82
N LEU A 48 -5.00 -6.05 8.77
CA LEU A 48 -5.56 -7.01 9.70
C LEU A 48 -4.47 -7.59 10.59
N SER A 49 -4.81 -7.81 11.86
CA SER A 49 -4.05 -8.60 12.83
C SER A 49 -4.88 -9.80 13.28
N LEU A 50 -4.27 -10.74 13.99
CA LEU A 50 -4.96 -11.93 14.49
C LEU A 50 -6.17 -11.55 15.36
N ASN A 51 -5.96 -10.64 16.32
CA ASN A 51 -6.97 -10.12 17.20
C ASN A 51 -7.32 -8.67 16.86
N PRO A 52 -8.52 -8.18 17.20
CA PRO A 52 -8.88 -6.76 17.09
C PRO A 52 -7.90 -5.87 17.85
N ARG A 53 -7.61 -4.67 17.29
CA ARG A 53 -6.79 -3.64 17.92
C ARG A 53 -7.57 -2.33 18.00
N ILE A 54 -7.56 -1.70 19.17
CA ILE A 54 -8.21 -0.39 19.39
C ILE A 54 -7.37 0.73 18.72
N GLY A 55 -6.07 0.54 18.63
CA GLY A 55 -5.12 1.55 18.14
C GLY A 55 -4.69 2.50 19.26
N ASN A 56 -3.98 3.56 18.86
CA ASN A 56 -3.47 4.56 19.78
C ASN A 56 -4.58 5.50 20.29
N PRO A 57 -4.43 6.13 21.45
CA PRO A 57 -5.37 7.16 21.90
C PRO A 57 -5.31 8.41 20.98
N PRO A 58 -6.40 9.18 20.87
CA PRO A 58 -6.39 10.46 20.17
C PRO A 58 -5.55 11.52 20.94
N PRO A 59 -5.05 12.54 20.21
CA PRO A 59 -5.13 12.78 18.77
C PRO A 59 -4.25 11.84 17.96
N ARG A 60 -4.82 11.25 16.90
CA ARG A 60 -4.14 10.27 16.03
C ARG A 60 -3.84 10.78 14.64
N ILE A 61 -4.37 11.94 14.30
CA ILE A 61 -4.26 12.57 12.97
C ILE A 61 -4.04 14.05 13.16
N VAL A 62 -3.14 14.60 12.35
CA VAL A 62 -2.84 16.05 12.30
C VAL A 62 -2.56 16.44 10.86
N GLU A 63 -3.24 17.47 10.37
CA GLU A 63 -2.93 18.07 9.07
C GLU A 63 -1.59 18.80 9.10
N THR A 64 -0.91 18.80 7.96
CA THR A 64 0.32 19.56 7.70
C THR A 64 0.15 20.35 6.40
N THR A 65 1.04 21.31 6.12
CA THR A 65 0.95 22.14 4.92
C THR A 65 0.87 21.34 3.61
N GLY A 66 1.50 20.16 3.53
CA GLY A 66 1.53 19.34 2.31
C GLY A 66 1.00 17.92 2.50
N GLY A 67 0.13 17.69 3.49
CA GLY A 67 -0.42 16.36 3.75
C GLY A 67 -0.89 16.18 5.18
N MET A 68 -0.62 15.03 5.77
CA MET A 68 -1.04 14.71 7.13
C MET A 68 -0.05 13.81 7.87
N LEU A 69 -0.03 13.94 9.18
CA LEU A 69 0.60 12.98 10.09
C LEU A 69 -0.48 12.07 10.67
N ASN A 70 -0.18 10.78 10.74
CA ASN A 70 -1.05 9.82 11.42
C ASN A 70 -0.27 8.90 12.37
N SER A 71 -0.94 8.49 13.42
CA SER A 71 -0.48 7.47 14.35
C SER A 71 -1.65 6.61 14.80
N ILE A 72 -2.29 5.92 13.87
CA ILE A 72 -3.52 5.14 14.10
C ILE A 72 -3.28 3.97 15.06
N GLY A 73 -2.08 3.40 15.09
CA GLY A 73 -1.75 2.26 15.94
C GLY A 73 -2.39 0.95 15.48
N LEU A 74 -2.59 0.79 14.17
CA LEU A 74 -3.14 -0.41 13.54
C LEU A 74 -4.55 -0.79 14.04
N ALA A 75 -5.38 0.19 14.41
CA ALA A 75 -6.78 -0.07 14.77
C ALA A 75 -7.47 -0.90 13.68
N ASN A 76 -8.00 -2.08 14.03
CA ASN A 76 -8.65 -3.00 13.10
C ASN A 76 -9.55 -3.99 13.84
N ILE A 77 -10.41 -4.68 13.09
CA ILE A 77 -11.43 -5.58 13.61
C ILE A 77 -10.95 -7.02 13.86
N GLY A 78 -9.69 -7.34 13.48
CA GLY A 78 -9.14 -8.70 13.53
C GLY A 78 -9.60 -9.58 12.37
N VAL A 79 -8.79 -10.60 12.07
CA VAL A 79 -8.99 -11.47 10.88
C VAL A 79 -10.32 -12.21 10.90
N LYS A 80 -10.76 -12.75 12.06
CA LYS A 80 -12.01 -13.51 12.15
C LYS A 80 -13.24 -12.66 11.82
N LYS A 81 -13.30 -11.46 12.38
CA LYS A 81 -14.41 -10.54 12.13
C LYS A 81 -14.41 -10.02 10.70
N PHE A 82 -13.22 -9.79 10.11
CA PHE A 82 -13.08 -9.44 8.70
C PHE A 82 -13.67 -10.53 7.79
N ILE A 83 -13.33 -11.79 8.03
CA ILE A 83 -13.83 -12.93 7.24
C ILE A 83 -15.36 -12.99 7.32
N GLN A 84 -15.93 -12.81 8.51
CA GLN A 84 -17.36 -12.89 8.74
C GLN A 84 -18.14 -11.68 8.17
N ASP A 85 -17.67 -10.46 8.41
CA ASP A 85 -18.47 -9.25 8.22
C ASP A 85 -18.12 -8.47 6.95
N LYS A 86 -16.87 -8.53 6.49
CA LYS A 86 -16.36 -7.67 5.39
C LYS A 86 -16.07 -8.43 4.10
N LEU A 87 -15.50 -9.62 4.21
CA LEU A 87 -15.13 -10.41 3.04
C LEU A 87 -16.31 -10.77 2.11
N PRO A 88 -17.53 -11.09 2.61
CA PRO A 88 -18.67 -11.34 1.73
C PRO A 88 -19.02 -10.17 0.82
N PHE A 89 -18.93 -8.93 1.32
CA PHE A 89 -19.12 -7.72 0.52
C PHE A 89 -18.01 -7.58 -0.53
N LEU A 90 -16.75 -7.71 -0.12
CA LEU A 90 -15.58 -7.58 -1.02
C LEU A 90 -15.64 -8.55 -2.20
N LYS A 91 -16.11 -9.78 -1.98
CA LYS A 91 -16.32 -10.78 -3.04
C LYS A 91 -17.33 -10.33 -4.12
N SER A 92 -18.26 -9.44 -3.77
CA SER A 92 -19.36 -9.02 -4.67
C SER A 92 -19.05 -7.80 -5.54
N ILE A 93 -17.92 -7.10 -5.32
CA ILE A 93 -17.69 -5.79 -5.94
C ILE A 93 -17.04 -5.82 -7.33
N GLY A 94 -16.55 -6.98 -7.77
CA GLY A 94 -16.02 -7.13 -9.14
C GLY A 94 -14.65 -6.45 -9.38
N THR A 95 -13.87 -6.19 -8.34
CA THR A 95 -12.47 -5.74 -8.43
C THR A 95 -11.56 -6.62 -7.58
N SER A 96 -10.24 -6.56 -7.81
CA SER A 96 -9.28 -7.37 -7.08
C SER A 96 -9.22 -6.99 -5.59
N VAL A 97 -9.23 -8.01 -4.73
CA VAL A 97 -9.16 -7.88 -3.28
C VAL A 97 -7.78 -8.30 -2.79
N ILE A 98 -7.00 -7.33 -2.32
CA ILE A 98 -5.69 -7.56 -1.73
C ILE A 98 -5.78 -7.31 -0.23
N VAL A 99 -5.60 -8.35 0.57
CA VAL A 99 -5.71 -8.22 2.03
C VAL A 99 -4.37 -7.77 2.60
N ASN A 100 -4.38 -6.62 3.30
CA ASN A 100 -3.20 -6.13 4.00
C ASN A 100 -3.09 -6.79 5.37
N ILE A 101 -1.93 -7.35 5.69
CA ILE A 101 -1.63 -8.02 6.96
C ILE A 101 -0.58 -7.22 7.73
N ALA A 102 -0.83 -7.00 9.03
CA ALA A 102 0.11 -6.36 9.94
C ALA A 102 0.10 -7.09 11.29
N ALA A 103 1.26 -7.54 11.74
CA ALA A 103 1.39 -8.38 12.92
C ALA A 103 2.54 -7.90 13.83
N SER A 104 2.63 -8.46 15.04
CA SER A 104 3.64 -8.16 16.05
C SER A 104 4.73 -9.23 16.15
N SER A 105 4.60 -10.33 15.41
CA SER A 105 5.59 -11.40 15.30
C SER A 105 5.47 -12.11 13.95
N VAL A 106 6.53 -12.79 13.52
CA VAL A 106 6.52 -13.58 12.27
C VAL A 106 5.47 -14.69 12.35
N ASP A 107 5.31 -15.32 13.50
CA ASP A 107 4.30 -16.35 13.71
C ASP A 107 2.87 -15.81 13.58
N GLU A 108 2.60 -14.58 14.08
CA GLU A 108 1.31 -13.94 13.91
C GLU A 108 1.00 -13.65 12.43
N TYR A 109 1.99 -13.20 11.63
CA TYR A 109 1.82 -13.06 10.17
C TYR A 109 1.41 -14.39 9.53
N CYS A 110 2.10 -15.49 9.87
CA CYS A 110 1.81 -16.82 9.35
C CYS A 110 0.40 -17.28 9.72
N LEU A 111 0.00 -17.12 10.99
CA LEU A 111 -1.34 -17.49 11.45
C LEU A 111 -2.45 -16.72 10.73
N VAL A 112 -2.29 -15.39 10.59
CA VAL A 112 -3.28 -14.56 9.89
C VAL A 112 -3.39 -14.97 8.43
N LEU A 113 -2.26 -15.16 7.75
CA LEU A 113 -2.26 -15.57 6.35
C LEU A 113 -2.90 -16.94 6.17
N SER A 114 -2.60 -17.93 7.03
CA SER A 114 -3.20 -19.25 6.95
C SER A 114 -4.72 -19.23 7.09
N LEU A 115 -5.26 -18.41 8.01
CA LEU A 115 -6.72 -18.25 8.16
C LEU A 115 -7.36 -17.61 6.92
N LEU A 116 -6.65 -16.72 6.23
CA LEU A 116 -7.11 -16.07 5.00
C LEU A 116 -6.99 -16.98 3.77
N GLU A 117 -6.01 -17.89 3.73
CA GLU A 117 -5.86 -18.87 2.66
C GLU A 117 -7.00 -19.87 2.60
N GLU A 118 -7.66 -20.14 3.73
CA GLU A 118 -8.86 -20.97 3.79
C GLU A 118 -10.09 -20.28 3.16
N GLN A 119 -9.96 -19.01 2.76
CA GLN A 119 -11.08 -18.23 2.23
C GLN A 119 -10.96 -18.00 0.73
N GLU A 120 -12.13 -18.03 0.06
CA GLU A 120 -12.25 -17.60 -1.33
C GLU A 120 -12.44 -16.08 -1.44
N GLY A 121 -12.16 -15.51 -2.63
CA GLY A 121 -12.40 -14.09 -2.94
C GLY A 121 -11.31 -13.16 -2.40
N ILE A 122 -10.11 -13.70 -2.16
CA ILE A 122 -8.89 -12.96 -1.88
C ILE A 122 -7.93 -13.23 -3.02
N ASP A 123 -7.50 -12.16 -3.72
CA ASP A 123 -6.67 -12.25 -4.91
C ASP A 123 -5.18 -12.09 -4.62
N GLY A 124 -4.81 -11.60 -3.45
CA GLY A 124 -3.41 -11.42 -3.03
C GLY A 124 -3.26 -10.86 -1.63
N TYR A 125 -2.02 -10.76 -1.17
CA TYR A 125 -1.67 -10.27 0.16
C TYR A 125 -0.65 -9.16 0.09
N GLU A 126 -0.90 -8.05 0.82
CA GLU A 126 0.09 -7.01 1.08
C GLU A 126 0.58 -7.12 2.52
N ILE A 127 1.86 -7.38 2.71
CA ILE A 127 2.48 -7.57 4.02
C ILE A 127 3.08 -6.26 4.50
N ASN A 128 2.46 -5.66 5.50
CA ASN A 128 2.93 -4.42 6.08
C ASN A 128 3.98 -4.68 7.15
N ILE A 129 5.25 -4.67 6.75
CA ILE A 129 6.39 -4.88 7.65
C ILE A 129 6.84 -3.62 8.41
N SER A 130 6.08 -2.51 8.31
CA SER A 130 6.41 -1.27 9.04
C SER A 130 5.91 -1.27 10.49
N CYS A 131 5.39 -2.40 11.00
CA CYS A 131 4.96 -2.54 12.38
C CYS A 131 6.15 -2.60 13.33
N PRO A 132 6.05 -2.01 14.54
CA PRO A 132 7.08 -2.17 15.57
C PRO A 132 7.15 -3.63 16.02
N ASN A 133 8.38 -4.17 16.09
CA ASN A 133 8.63 -5.47 16.68
C ASN A 133 8.72 -5.31 18.22
N VAL A 134 7.75 -5.88 18.92
CA VAL A 134 7.68 -5.78 20.40
C VAL A 134 8.88 -6.50 21.07
N LYS A 135 9.41 -7.56 20.45
CA LYS A 135 10.56 -8.32 20.99
C LYS A 135 11.88 -7.55 20.87
N ASP A 136 12.03 -6.71 19.84
CA ASP A 136 13.25 -5.96 19.54
C ASP A 136 13.14 -4.48 19.95
N GLY A 137 12.44 -4.18 21.03
CA GLY A 137 12.37 -2.83 21.59
C GLY A 137 11.59 -1.81 20.75
N GLY A 138 10.67 -2.28 19.89
CA GLY A 138 9.79 -1.43 19.07
C GLY A 138 10.38 -1.00 17.72
N LEU A 139 11.53 -1.56 17.32
CA LEU A 139 12.04 -1.37 15.96
C LEU A 139 11.08 -1.97 14.92
N SER A 140 10.86 -1.25 13.81
CA SER A 140 10.04 -1.75 12.72
C SER A 140 10.69 -2.99 12.08
N PHE A 141 9.90 -4.03 11.82
CA PHE A 141 10.35 -5.20 11.05
C PHE A 141 10.99 -4.79 9.72
N GLY A 142 10.45 -3.76 9.06
CA GLY A 142 10.94 -3.25 7.77
C GLY A 142 12.27 -2.49 7.84
N THR A 143 12.89 -2.30 9.03
CA THR A 143 14.23 -1.73 9.18
C THR A 143 15.29 -2.80 9.48
N ASN A 144 14.88 -4.07 9.57
CA ASN A 144 15.76 -5.21 9.78
C ASN A 144 15.68 -6.16 8.56
N LEU A 145 16.78 -6.26 7.83
CA LEU A 145 16.86 -7.04 6.60
C LEU A 145 16.63 -8.54 6.84
N SER A 146 17.22 -9.11 7.89
CA SER A 146 17.07 -10.53 8.22
C SER A 146 15.61 -10.90 8.52
N ILE A 147 14.87 -10.00 9.16
CA ILE A 147 13.45 -10.21 9.46
C ILE A 147 12.61 -10.09 8.18
N THR A 148 12.96 -9.17 7.26
CA THR A 148 12.30 -9.09 5.95
C THR A 148 12.45 -10.41 5.17
N VAL A 149 13.66 -10.98 5.15
CA VAL A 149 13.95 -12.30 4.58
C VAL A 149 13.07 -13.37 5.23
N GLU A 150 13.11 -13.48 6.57
CA GLU A 150 12.37 -14.50 7.32
C GLU A 150 10.85 -14.41 7.07
N ILE A 151 10.26 -13.22 7.17
CA ILE A 151 8.82 -13.01 6.93
C ILE A 151 8.47 -13.44 5.51
N THR A 152 9.20 -12.94 4.49
CA THR A 152 8.87 -13.23 3.09
C THR A 152 8.94 -14.72 2.81
N LYS A 153 10.03 -15.38 3.20
CA LYS A 153 10.25 -16.82 3.03
C LYS A 153 9.14 -17.66 3.66
N ARG A 154 8.81 -17.39 4.92
CA ARG A 154 7.79 -18.14 5.65
C ARG A 154 6.40 -17.94 5.04
N LEU A 155 6.05 -16.69 4.67
CA LEU A 155 4.75 -16.44 4.06
C LEU A 155 4.67 -17.02 2.65
N ARG A 156 5.75 -16.98 1.86
CA ARG A 156 5.77 -17.62 0.54
C ARG A 156 5.49 -19.12 0.60
N SER A 157 5.96 -19.79 1.64
CA SER A 157 5.68 -21.23 1.80
C SER A 157 4.22 -21.58 2.12
N LEU A 158 3.42 -20.60 2.52
CA LEU A 158 2.02 -20.78 2.93
C LEU A 158 1.01 -20.40 1.83
N THR A 159 1.42 -19.69 0.78
CA THR A 159 0.50 -19.22 -0.26
C THR A 159 1.12 -19.34 -1.66
N THR A 160 0.30 -19.52 -2.68
CA THR A 160 0.67 -19.36 -4.10
C THR A 160 0.10 -18.08 -4.69
N LYS A 161 -0.76 -17.38 -3.95
CA LYS A 161 -1.30 -16.09 -4.36
C LYS A 161 -0.22 -15.01 -4.36
N PRO A 162 -0.41 -13.91 -5.10
CA PRO A 162 0.49 -12.76 -5.10
C PRO A 162 0.84 -12.27 -3.71
N LEU A 163 2.14 -12.25 -3.42
CA LEU A 163 2.71 -11.80 -2.15
C LEU A 163 3.45 -10.48 -2.37
N ILE A 164 2.91 -9.41 -1.79
CA ILE A 164 3.40 -8.03 -1.95
C ILE A 164 4.02 -7.59 -0.63
N ILE A 165 5.29 -7.19 -0.62
CA ILE A 165 5.94 -6.69 0.59
C ILE A 165 5.91 -5.16 0.59
N LYS A 166 5.27 -4.55 1.59
CA LYS A 166 5.18 -3.08 1.72
C LYS A 166 6.34 -2.53 2.51
N LEU A 167 7.18 -1.78 1.80
CA LEU A 167 8.46 -1.27 2.32
C LEU A 167 8.31 0.10 2.99
N THR A 168 9.08 0.28 4.08
CA THR A 168 9.22 1.59 4.74
C THR A 168 10.30 2.43 4.05
N PRO A 169 10.09 3.74 3.89
CA PRO A 169 11.12 4.64 3.38
C PRO A 169 12.19 4.99 4.42
N ASN A 170 11.95 4.65 5.70
CA ASN A 170 12.78 5.07 6.84
C ASN A 170 14.05 4.19 6.97
N VAL A 171 14.69 3.91 5.86
CA VAL A 171 15.94 3.15 5.74
C VAL A 171 16.88 3.85 4.77
N THR A 172 18.17 3.64 4.93
CA THR A 172 19.20 4.28 4.09
C THR A 172 19.08 3.79 2.64
N LYS A 173 18.98 2.48 2.44
CA LYS A 173 18.97 1.86 1.10
C LYS A 173 17.78 0.89 0.98
N ILE A 174 16.68 1.38 0.42
CA ILE A 174 15.45 0.60 0.32
C ILE A 174 15.56 -0.55 -0.69
N SER A 175 16.45 -0.43 -1.68
CA SER A 175 16.70 -1.46 -2.67
C SER A 175 17.24 -2.77 -2.09
N ASP A 176 17.91 -2.74 -0.93
CA ASP A 176 18.38 -3.97 -0.28
C ASP A 176 17.20 -4.78 0.27
N PHE A 177 16.18 -4.10 0.82
CA PHE A 177 14.94 -4.74 1.28
C PHE A 177 14.09 -5.28 0.12
N ALA A 178 14.05 -4.55 -1.00
CA ALA A 178 13.37 -5.01 -2.20
C ALA A 178 14.02 -6.27 -2.78
N ARG A 179 15.37 -6.31 -2.82
CA ARG A 179 16.10 -7.52 -3.23
C ARG A 179 15.83 -8.69 -2.29
N ALA A 180 15.93 -8.47 -0.99
CA ALA A 180 15.65 -9.51 0.01
C ALA A 180 14.24 -10.10 -0.14
N ALA A 181 13.23 -9.26 -0.38
CA ALA A 181 11.87 -9.72 -0.64
C ALA A 181 11.77 -10.50 -1.96
N SER A 182 12.41 -10.01 -3.03
CA SER A 182 12.45 -10.67 -4.34
C SER A 182 13.12 -12.04 -4.29
N ASP A 183 14.26 -12.14 -3.62
CA ASP A 183 15.05 -13.37 -3.52
C ASP A 183 14.30 -14.47 -2.73
N GLU A 184 13.43 -14.08 -1.81
CA GLU A 184 12.59 -15.00 -1.02
C GLU A 184 11.19 -15.22 -1.62
N GLY A 185 10.96 -14.79 -2.87
CA GLY A 185 9.78 -15.14 -3.66
C GLY A 185 8.59 -14.20 -3.51
N ALA A 186 8.79 -12.94 -3.13
CA ALA A 186 7.76 -11.92 -3.30
C ALA A 186 7.48 -11.66 -4.79
N ASP A 187 6.20 -11.50 -5.15
CA ASP A 187 5.77 -11.17 -6.52
C ASP A 187 5.88 -9.67 -6.80
N ALA A 188 5.80 -8.86 -5.75
CA ALA A 188 5.91 -7.41 -5.86
C ALA A 188 6.37 -6.75 -4.56
N VAL A 189 6.78 -5.49 -4.68
CA VAL A 189 6.97 -4.59 -3.53
C VAL A 189 6.07 -3.37 -3.66
N ALA A 190 5.45 -2.95 -2.55
CA ALA A 190 4.68 -1.71 -2.45
C ALA A 190 5.57 -0.61 -1.82
N VAL A 191 5.73 0.51 -2.52
CA VAL A 191 6.75 1.55 -2.24
C VAL A 191 6.12 2.93 -2.34
N ILE A 192 5.95 3.61 -1.26
CA ILE A 192 6.48 3.51 0.10
C ILE A 192 5.37 3.56 1.16
N ASN A 193 5.67 3.08 2.39
CA ASN A 193 4.90 3.46 3.56
C ASN A 193 5.25 4.93 3.95
N THR A 194 4.73 5.42 5.06
CA THR A 194 4.87 6.81 5.51
C THR A 194 6.27 7.15 6.04
N LEU A 195 6.68 8.41 5.89
CA LEU A 195 7.89 8.95 6.50
C LEU A 195 7.64 9.31 7.97
N VAL A 196 8.63 9.10 8.83
CA VAL A 196 8.52 9.57 10.23
C VAL A 196 8.52 11.09 10.27
N GLY A 197 7.54 11.67 10.96
CA GLY A 197 7.40 13.10 11.14
C GLY A 197 6.92 13.49 12.53
N LEU A 198 7.03 14.77 12.87
CA LEU A 198 6.61 15.37 14.13
C LEU A 198 5.90 16.70 13.87
N ALA A 199 4.82 16.96 14.59
CA ALA A 199 4.19 18.28 14.66
C ALA A 199 4.11 18.75 16.12
N VAL A 200 4.45 20.01 16.35
CA VAL A 200 4.48 20.63 17.68
C VAL A 200 3.49 21.79 17.73
N ASP A 201 2.73 21.88 18.81
CA ASP A 201 1.93 23.06 19.15
C ASP A 201 2.82 24.04 19.92
N ILE A 202 3.09 25.20 19.31
CA ILE A 202 3.98 26.22 19.89
C ILE A 202 3.39 26.91 21.12
N ARG A 203 2.06 26.90 21.27
CA ARG A 203 1.37 27.54 22.42
C ARG A 203 1.48 26.65 23.66
N THR A 204 1.20 25.35 23.49
CA THR A 204 1.27 24.39 24.59
C THR A 204 2.64 23.75 24.75
N ARG A 205 3.53 23.90 23.75
CA ARG A 205 4.87 23.27 23.67
C ARG A 205 4.80 21.75 23.73
N LYS A 206 3.71 21.15 23.21
CA LYS A 206 3.46 19.70 23.23
C LYS A 206 3.39 19.15 21.81
N PRO A 207 3.68 17.85 21.64
CA PRO A 207 3.39 17.18 20.38
C PRO A 207 1.89 17.25 20.07
N LYS A 208 1.55 17.38 18.78
CA LYS A 208 0.15 17.37 18.33
C LYS A 208 -0.44 15.96 18.25
N LEU A 209 0.38 14.94 18.17
CA LEU A 209 -0.03 13.53 18.23
C LEU A 209 0.21 12.95 19.63
N SER A 210 -0.64 12.04 20.06
CA SER A 210 -0.52 11.34 21.35
C SER A 210 0.77 10.49 21.46
N THR A 211 1.30 10.03 20.33
CA THR A 211 2.50 9.20 20.21
C THR A 211 3.79 9.98 19.95
N ILE A 212 3.75 11.31 20.04
CA ILE A 212 4.81 12.25 19.73
C ILE A 212 5.10 12.31 18.21
N THR A 213 5.57 11.23 17.59
CA THR A 213 5.81 11.11 16.16
C THR A 213 4.68 10.35 15.47
N GLY A 214 4.56 10.51 14.15
CA GLY A 214 3.63 9.79 13.30
C GLY A 214 4.16 9.62 11.89
N GLY A 215 3.39 8.93 11.07
CA GLY A 215 3.69 8.76 9.64
C GLY A 215 3.20 9.95 8.83
N LEU A 216 4.10 10.64 8.14
CA LEU A 216 3.78 11.69 7.17
C LEU A 216 3.36 11.06 5.85
N SER A 217 2.23 11.51 5.31
CA SER A 217 1.67 11.12 4.01
C SER A 217 1.10 12.34 3.27
N GLY A 218 0.67 12.16 2.02
CA GLY A 218 0.14 13.21 1.17
C GLY A 218 1.18 13.81 0.21
N PRO A 219 0.86 14.92 -0.50
CA PRO A 219 1.69 15.46 -1.58
C PRO A 219 3.14 15.72 -1.22
N ALA A 220 3.42 16.09 0.04
CA ALA A 220 4.77 16.39 0.52
C ALA A 220 5.77 15.22 0.34
N ILE A 221 5.29 13.96 0.35
CA ILE A 221 6.19 12.80 0.23
C ILE A 221 6.39 12.31 -1.22
N LYS A 222 5.65 12.83 -2.21
CA LYS A 222 5.72 12.36 -3.61
C LYS A 222 7.15 12.32 -4.15
N PRO A 223 7.98 13.38 -4.05
CA PRO A 223 9.33 13.35 -4.59
C PRO A 223 10.23 12.28 -3.96
N VAL A 224 10.04 12.01 -2.67
CA VAL A 224 10.77 10.95 -1.97
C VAL A 224 10.30 9.57 -2.45
N ALA A 225 8.99 9.39 -2.59
CA ALA A 225 8.42 8.13 -3.07
C ALA A 225 8.88 7.81 -4.50
N LEU A 226 8.87 8.79 -5.42
CA LEU A 226 9.39 8.65 -6.78
C LEU A 226 10.85 8.22 -6.80
N ALA A 227 11.71 8.87 -6.00
CA ALA A 227 13.13 8.52 -5.90
C ALA A 227 13.32 7.08 -5.40
N LYS A 228 12.51 6.62 -4.44
CA LYS A 228 12.56 5.25 -3.91
C LYS A 228 12.05 4.21 -4.91
N VAL A 229 11.00 4.50 -5.66
CA VAL A 229 10.53 3.64 -6.76
C VAL A 229 11.61 3.53 -7.83
N TYR A 230 12.21 4.64 -8.24
CA TYR A 230 13.31 4.66 -9.21
C TYR A 230 14.52 3.84 -8.74
N GLU A 231 14.94 3.99 -7.47
CA GLU A 231 16.03 3.20 -6.87
C GLU A 231 15.76 1.69 -6.97
N ILE A 232 14.53 1.26 -6.66
CA ILE A 232 14.13 -0.15 -6.66
C ILE A 232 14.01 -0.69 -8.09
N ALA A 233 13.41 0.07 -9.02
CA ALA A 233 13.25 -0.34 -10.42
C ALA A 233 14.56 -0.69 -11.12
N ARG A 234 15.68 -0.14 -10.65
CA ARG A 234 17.03 -0.45 -11.14
C ARG A 234 17.68 -1.64 -10.44
N SER A 235 17.04 -2.23 -9.44
CA SER A 235 17.65 -3.25 -8.57
C SER A 235 16.92 -4.59 -8.52
N VAL A 236 15.64 -4.64 -8.89
CA VAL A 236 14.82 -5.86 -8.94
C VAL A 236 14.02 -5.94 -10.23
N LYS A 237 13.52 -7.16 -10.53
CA LYS A 237 12.67 -7.42 -11.71
C LYS A 237 11.20 -7.65 -11.35
N ILE A 238 10.90 -7.85 -10.06
CA ILE A 238 9.52 -8.03 -9.60
C ILE A 238 8.72 -6.73 -9.76
N SER A 239 7.40 -6.84 -9.81
CA SER A 239 6.51 -5.69 -9.96
C SER A 239 6.67 -4.69 -8.82
N ILE A 240 6.54 -3.39 -9.13
CA ILE A 240 6.58 -2.31 -8.15
C ILE A 240 5.22 -1.61 -8.13
N ILE A 241 4.64 -1.46 -6.96
CA ILE A 241 3.43 -0.68 -6.74
C ILE A 241 3.83 0.64 -6.08
N GLY A 242 3.69 1.75 -6.80
CA GLY A 242 4.08 3.07 -6.33
C GLY A 242 3.03 3.66 -5.38
N ILE A 243 3.46 4.21 -4.23
CA ILE A 243 2.58 4.81 -3.21
C ILE A 243 3.25 6.05 -2.64
N GLY A 244 2.51 7.14 -2.52
CA GLY A 244 2.94 8.32 -1.78
C GLY A 244 2.67 9.63 -2.52
N GLY A 245 1.70 10.39 -2.05
CA GLY A 245 1.40 11.73 -2.54
C GLY A 245 0.72 11.81 -3.90
N ILE A 246 0.13 10.71 -4.39
CA ILE A 246 -0.65 10.68 -5.63
C ILE A 246 -2.00 11.36 -5.37
N MET A 247 -2.23 12.47 -6.09
CA MET A 247 -3.45 13.28 -6.05
C MET A 247 -4.15 13.33 -7.41
N THR A 248 -3.39 13.19 -8.49
CA THR A 248 -3.86 13.31 -9.89
C THR A 248 -3.34 12.17 -10.75
N ALA A 249 -3.84 12.08 -11.98
CA ALA A 249 -3.36 11.10 -12.96
C ALA A 249 -1.90 11.37 -13.35
N GLU A 250 -1.50 12.64 -13.44
CA GLU A 250 -0.12 13.04 -13.73
C GLU A 250 0.83 12.50 -12.67
N ASP A 251 0.47 12.62 -11.38
CA ASP A 251 1.26 12.04 -10.30
C ASP A 251 1.43 10.52 -10.49
N ALA A 252 0.35 9.81 -10.80
CA ALA A 252 0.39 8.36 -11.03
C ALA A 252 1.26 8.00 -12.23
N ILE A 253 1.18 8.77 -13.32
CA ILE A 253 2.01 8.59 -14.52
C ILE A 253 3.49 8.79 -14.19
N GLU A 254 3.86 9.80 -13.37
CA GLU A 254 5.23 9.97 -12.89
C GLU A 254 5.75 8.68 -12.22
N PHE A 255 4.95 8.04 -11.36
CA PHE A 255 5.33 6.76 -10.73
C PHE A 255 5.52 5.64 -11.75
N MET A 256 4.63 5.55 -12.75
CA MET A 256 4.78 4.56 -13.81
C MET A 256 6.04 4.81 -14.64
N LEU A 257 6.30 6.05 -15.03
CA LEU A 257 7.50 6.41 -15.80
C LEU A 257 8.79 6.03 -15.09
N VAL A 258 8.89 6.17 -13.78
CA VAL A 258 10.07 5.78 -12.99
C VAL A 258 10.15 4.29 -12.67
N GLY A 259 9.15 3.48 -13.07
CA GLY A 259 9.22 2.02 -13.02
C GLY A 259 8.11 1.31 -12.24
N ALA A 260 7.10 2.02 -11.74
CA ALA A 260 5.95 1.35 -11.12
C ALA A 260 5.06 0.68 -12.17
N SER A 261 4.63 -0.56 -11.91
CA SER A 261 3.67 -1.30 -12.73
C SER A 261 2.22 -0.93 -12.38
N ALA A 262 1.99 -0.54 -11.13
CA ALA A 262 0.71 -0.08 -10.60
C ALA A 262 0.95 0.98 -9.51
N VAL A 263 -0.12 1.64 -9.08
CA VAL A 263 -0.05 2.67 -8.03
C VAL A 263 -1.15 2.48 -6.99
N GLN A 264 -0.91 2.96 -5.76
CA GLN A 264 -1.95 3.02 -4.72
C GLN A 264 -2.21 4.49 -4.34
N VAL A 265 -3.47 4.90 -4.42
CA VAL A 265 -3.95 6.21 -3.96
C VAL A 265 -4.29 6.09 -2.47
N GLY A 266 -3.67 6.94 -1.66
CA GLY A 266 -3.82 6.92 -0.20
C GLY A 266 -4.53 8.16 0.34
N THR A 267 -3.80 9.12 0.87
CA THR A 267 -4.29 10.31 1.59
C THR A 267 -5.34 11.11 0.80
N ALA A 268 -5.26 11.10 -0.53
CA ALA A 268 -6.23 11.77 -1.40
C ALA A 268 -7.67 11.27 -1.21
N ASN A 269 -7.85 10.00 -0.83
CA ASN A 269 -9.18 9.42 -0.56
C ASN A 269 -9.90 10.08 0.63
N PHE A 270 -9.17 10.72 1.55
CA PHE A 270 -9.78 11.49 2.65
C PHE A 270 -10.31 12.85 2.20
N ILE A 271 -9.79 13.38 1.08
CA ILE A 271 -10.26 14.64 0.50
C ILE A 271 -11.42 14.36 -0.45
N ASP A 272 -11.24 13.37 -1.33
CA ASP A 272 -12.24 12.92 -2.29
C ASP A 272 -12.12 11.40 -2.49
N PRO A 273 -13.07 10.61 -1.98
CA PRO A 273 -13.06 9.15 -2.11
C PRO A 273 -13.00 8.65 -3.55
N SER A 274 -13.47 9.45 -4.53
CA SER A 274 -13.45 9.10 -5.96
C SER A 274 -12.10 9.35 -6.65
N THR A 275 -11.09 9.88 -5.94
CA THR A 275 -9.79 10.23 -6.52
C THR A 275 -9.14 9.05 -7.26
N ALA A 276 -9.18 7.84 -6.72
CA ALA A 276 -8.56 6.68 -7.37
C ALA A 276 -9.21 6.37 -8.72
N VAL A 277 -10.53 6.50 -8.85
CA VAL A 277 -11.24 6.33 -10.13
C VAL A 277 -10.87 7.45 -11.11
N LYS A 278 -10.84 8.70 -10.65
CA LYS A 278 -10.41 9.84 -11.48
C LYS A 278 -8.98 9.71 -11.98
N VAL A 279 -8.09 9.16 -11.16
CA VAL A 279 -6.70 8.85 -11.55
C VAL A 279 -6.68 7.79 -12.65
N ALA A 280 -7.46 6.72 -12.53
CA ALA A 280 -7.55 5.68 -13.55
C ALA A 280 -8.07 6.24 -14.88
N ASP A 281 -9.16 7.01 -14.85
CA ASP A 281 -9.71 7.67 -16.04
C ASP A 281 -8.72 8.64 -16.68
N GLY A 282 -7.99 9.41 -15.87
CA GLY A 282 -6.99 10.37 -16.33
C GLY A 282 -5.78 9.70 -17.00
N ILE A 283 -5.34 8.53 -16.51
CA ILE A 283 -4.28 7.73 -17.18
C ILE A 283 -4.75 7.30 -18.58
N VAL A 284 -6.00 6.84 -18.72
CA VAL A 284 -6.58 6.47 -20.03
C VAL A 284 -6.62 7.67 -20.98
N LEU A 285 -7.03 8.83 -20.46
CA LEU A 285 -7.05 10.08 -21.23
C LEU A 285 -5.65 10.46 -21.73
N TYR A 286 -4.65 10.44 -20.85
CA TYR A 286 -3.27 10.70 -21.20
C TYR A 286 -2.76 9.75 -22.30
N CYS A 287 -3.00 8.44 -22.14
CA CYS A 287 -2.59 7.44 -23.14
C CYS A 287 -3.27 7.69 -24.48
N THR A 288 -4.57 8.04 -24.48
CA THR A 288 -5.31 8.37 -25.71
C THR A 288 -4.75 9.58 -26.42
N GLN A 289 -4.46 10.66 -25.69
CA GLN A 289 -3.90 11.91 -26.24
C GLN A 289 -2.48 11.72 -26.81
N ASN A 290 -1.69 10.84 -26.17
CA ASN A 290 -0.31 10.55 -26.58
C ASN A 290 -0.19 9.32 -27.52
N LYS A 291 -1.32 8.76 -28.01
CA LYS A 291 -1.36 7.60 -28.91
C LYS A 291 -0.66 6.35 -28.34
N ILE A 292 -0.75 6.16 -27.02
CA ILE A 292 -0.25 5.00 -26.28
C ILE A 292 -1.38 3.99 -26.19
N ASP A 293 -1.23 2.81 -26.78
CA ASP A 293 -2.25 1.76 -26.87
C ASP A 293 -2.34 0.87 -25.61
N SER A 294 -1.37 0.94 -24.70
CA SER A 294 -1.34 0.17 -23.45
C SER A 294 -0.65 0.96 -22.33
N VAL A 295 -1.29 0.99 -21.15
CA VAL A 295 -0.73 1.63 -19.95
C VAL A 295 0.61 1.01 -19.50
N GLN A 296 0.84 -0.27 -19.81
CA GLN A 296 2.11 -0.95 -19.51
C GLN A 296 3.32 -0.29 -20.20
N LYS A 297 3.09 0.39 -21.32
CA LYS A 297 4.16 1.13 -22.05
C LYS A 297 4.66 2.35 -21.28
N LEU A 298 3.96 2.78 -20.24
CA LEU A 298 4.41 3.86 -19.35
C LEU A 298 5.46 3.36 -18.34
N THR A 299 5.43 2.06 -17.99
CA THR A 299 6.31 1.51 -16.95
C THR A 299 7.78 1.59 -17.37
N GLY A 300 8.55 2.40 -16.63
CA GLY A 300 9.99 2.60 -16.88
C GLY A 300 10.32 3.40 -18.12
N ALA A 301 9.36 4.12 -18.71
CA ALA A 301 9.54 4.87 -19.94
C ALA A 301 10.14 6.28 -19.76
N MET A 302 10.66 6.60 -18.56
CA MET A 302 11.35 7.87 -18.32
C MET A 302 12.57 8.00 -19.23
N GLN A 303 12.66 9.14 -19.92
CA GLN A 303 13.80 9.47 -20.79
C GLN A 303 14.86 10.27 -20.01
N TYR A 304 16.14 10.13 -20.42
CA TYR A 304 17.29 10.80 -19.80
C TYR A 304 17.88 11.83 -20.73
#